data_e0457c357a4ce8c1843665be1324643e
#
_entry.id   e0457c357a4ce8c1843665be1324643e
#
_cell.length_a   1.000
_cell.length_b   1.000
_cell.length_c   1.000
_cell.angle_alpha   90.00
_cell.angle_beta   90.00
_cell.angle_gamma   90.00
#
_symmetry.space_group_name_H-M   'P 1'
#
loop_
_entity.id
_entity.type
_entity.pdbx_description
1 polymer ?
#
loop_
_entity_poly.entity_id
_entity_poly.type
_entity_poly.pdbx_seq_one_letter_code
_entity_poly.pdbx_strand_id
1 'polypeptide(L)'
;TEEMVKEKGYSYDDYIGVSGIEYTMEEYLTGSTNERKGERVLEKNKNGSAIRELSYTPAKDGDDVMLTIDINLQTVVEKALEDLIAKIDEKEEKQLLERYADYEKATNDDVEGIKTAKTGAAVVMNVNTGQVLAMASYPSFNPNWFIAGLSPEQNQELFNSEFSAETTPTRNKAISTKLAPGSIFKMATGVAAAAEGVLDINERISCDYQYIIKYTDENGNEKTIEQNAPKCHLNS
;
A
#
# COMPACT_ATOMS: atom_id res chain seq x y z
N THR A 1 15.71 -4.85 -18.01
CA THR A 1 15.76 -4.11 -19.27
C THR A 1 17.14 -4.24 -19.91
N GLU A 2 17.27 -3.99 -21.22
CA GLU A 2 18.58 -4.02 -21.94
C GLU A 2 19.64 -3.13 -21.28
N GLU A 3 19.23 -2.01 -20.72
CA GLU A 3 20.07 -1.07 -19.99
C GLU A 3 20.69 -1.71 -18.74
N MET A 4 19.91 -2.42 -17.94
CA MET A 4 20.42 -3.12 -16.75
C MET A 4 21.44 -4.21 -17.12
N VAL A 5 21.20 -4.93 -18.19
CA VAL A 5 22.16 -5.94 -18.70
C VAL A 5 23.46 -5.28 -19.15
N LYS A 6 23.39 -4.17 -19.88
CA LYS A 6 24.57 -3.50 -20.46
C LYS A 6 25.35 -2.70 -19.43
N GLU A 7 24.67 -1.96 -18.57
CA GLU A 7 25.32 -1.00 -17.67
C GLU A 7 25.66 -1.60 -16.29
N LYS A 8 24.80 -2.47 -15.75
CA LYS A 8 24.98 -3.04 -14.42
C LYS A 8 25.47 -4.49 -14.42
N GLY A 9 25.62 -5.10 -15.57
CA GLY A 9 26.16 -6.47 -15.71
C GLY A 9 25.18 -7.59 -15.39
N TYR A 10 23.87 -7.32 -15.34
CA TYR A 10 22.86 -8.36 -15.13
C TYR A 10 22.78 -9.34 -16.30
N SER A 11 22.47 -10.59 -16.02
CA SER A 11 22.05 -11.58 -17.01
C SER A 11 20.53 -11.52 -17.19
N TYR A 12 20.03 -12.09 -18.29
CA TYR A 12 18.58 -12.07 -18.57
C TYR A 12 17.76 -12.91 -17.59
N ASP A 13 18.38 -13.85 -16.91
CA ASP A 13 17.81 -14.77 -15.92
C ASP A 13 18.05 -14.33 -14.47
N ASP A 14 18.71 -13.19 -14.26
CA ASP A 14 18.92 -12.66 -12.91
C ASP A 14 17.62 -12.11 -12.33
N TYR A 15 17.42 -12.32 -11.05
CA TYR A 15 16.35 -11.70 -10.31
C TYR A 15 16.67 -10.23 -10.06
N ILE A 16 15.64 -9.38 -10.22
CA ILE A 16 15.75 -7.94 -9.95
C ILE A 16 14.56 -7.48 -9.12
N GLY A 17 14.77 -6.57 -8.21
CA GLY A 17 13.72 -5.89 -7.46
C GLY A 17 12.91 -4.96 -8.35
N VAL A 18 11.59 -5.14 -8.44
CA VAL A 18 10.71 -4.32 -9.27
C VAL A 18 9.85 -3.36 -8.47
N SER A 19 9.75 -3.55 -7.15
CA SER A 19 8.96 -2.69 -6.26
C SER A 19 9.42 -2.79 -4.80
N GLY A 20 8.97 -1.84 -3.97
CA GLY A 20 9.20 -1.85 -2.52
C GLY A 20 10.68 -1.82 -2.15
N ILE A 21 11.03 -2.54 -1.10
CA ILE A 21 12.41 -2.62 -0.57
C ILE A 21 13.35 -3.28 -1.57
N GLU A 22 12.91 -4.33 -2.26
CA GLU A 22 13.73 -5.00 -3.28
C GLU A 22 14.18 -4.02 -4.38
N TYR A 23 13.27 -3.16 -4.87
CA TYR A 23 13.62 -2.13 -5.85
C TYR A 23 14.54 -1.06 -5.26
N THR A 24 14.21 -0.57 -4.06
CA THR A 24 14.95 0.56 -3.45
C THR A 24 16.34 0.15 -3.01
N MET A 25 16.52 -1.10 -2.57
CA MET A 25 17.77 -1.66 -2.04
C MET A 25 18.44 -2.64 -3.01
N GLU A 26 18.02 -2.68 -4.27
CA GLU A 26 18.55 -3.57 -5.30
C GLU A 26 20.08 -3.57 -5.35
N GLU A 27 20.70 -2.39 -5.28
CA GLU A 27 22.14 -2.23 -5.32
C GLU A 27 22.87 -2.98 -4.21
N TYR A 28 22.25 -3.10 -3.04
CA TYR A 28 22.79 -3.82 -1.88
C TYR A 28 22.45 -5.32 -1.94
N LEU A 29 21.22 -5.64 -2.30
CA LEU A 29 20.69 -7.01 -2.26
C LEU A 29 21.24 -7.90 -3.37
N THR A 30 21.56 -7.31 -4.53
CA THR A 30 21.94 -8.10 -5.70
C THR A 30 23.32 -8.71 -5.60
N GLY A 31 23.44 -10.00 -5.94
CA GLY A 31 24.73 -10.67 -6.23
C GLY A 31 25.12 -10.62 -7.71
N SER A 32 24.29 -9.99 -8.55
CA SER A 32 24.39 -10.08 -10.02
C SER A 32 25.26 -8.99 -10.66
N THR A 33 25.89 -8.11 -9.89
CA THR A 33 26.81 -7.09 -10.43
C THR A 33 28.13 -7.73 -10.92
N ASN A 34 28.81 -7.07 -11.85
CA ASN A 34 30.11 -7.52 -12.35
C ASN A 34 31.17 -7.71 -11.26
N GLU A 35 31.05 -6.95 -10.15
CA GLU A 35 31.98 -7.04 -9.02
C GLU A 35 31.69 -8.22 -8.09
N ARG A 36 30.45 -8.71 -8.09
CA ARG A 36 29.98 -9.80 -7.22
C ARG A 36 29.85 -11.12 -7.97
N LYS A 37 29.66 -11.09 -9.28
CA LYS A 37 29.64 -12.31 -10.10
C LYS A 37 30.98 -13.03 -10.05
N GLY A 38 30.93 -14.30 -9.74
CA GLY A 38 32.10 -15.15 -9.85
C GLY A 38 32.45 -15.43 -11.31
N GLU A 39 33.71 -15.73 -11.57
CA GLU A 39 34.19 -16.09 -12.89
C GLU A 39 34.90 -17.44 -12.85
N ARG A 40 34.62 -18.28 -13.81
CA ARG A 40 35.31 -19.58 -14.00
C ARG A 40 35.79 -19.66 -15.42
N VAL A 41 37.11 -19.57 -15.62
CA VAL A 41 37.74 -19.67 -16.92
C VAL A 41 38.16 -21.11 -17.14
N LEU A 42 37.61 -21.77 -18.18
CA LEU A 42 37.87 -23.16 -18.50
C LEU A 42 38.55 -23.28 -19.87
N GLU A 43 39.64 -24.05 -19.94
CA GLU A 43 40.17 -24.50 -21.21
C GLU A 43 39.29 -25.62 -21.75
N LYS A 44 38.84 -25.50 -23.01
CA LYS A 44 38.01 -26.51 -23.67
C LYS A 44 38.73 -27.17 -24.84
N ASN A 45 38.46 -28.43 -25.08
CA ASN A 45 38.90 -29.13 -26.29
C ASN A 45 38.03 -28.70 -27.51
N LYS A 46 38.42 -29.21 -28.69
CA LYS A 46 37.68 -28.91 -29.94
C LYS A 46 36.22 -29.35 -29.96
N ASN A 47 35.83 -30.23 -29.03
CA ASN A 47 34.46 -30.71 -28.89
C ASN A 47 33.67 -29.93 -27.83
N GLY A 48 34.24 -28.86 -27.23
CA GLY A 48 33.60 -28.03 -26.20
C GLY A 48 33.68 -28.58 -24.77
N SER A 49 34.31 -29.78 -24.55
CA SER A 49 34.46 -30.33 -23.21
C SER A 49 35.58 -29.63 -22.45
N ALA A 50 35.35 -29.31 -21.16
CA ALA A 50 36.34 -28.71 -20.29
C ALA A 50 37.53 -29.69 -20.07
N ILE A 51 38.78 -29.20 -20.29
CA ILE A 51 40.02 -29.94 -20.06
C ILE A 51 40.56 -29.60 -18.69
N ARG A 52 40.65 -28.30 -18.37
CA ARG A 52 41.14 -27.81 -17.07
C ARG A 52 40.56 -26.44 -16.75
N GLU A 53 40.57 -26.11 -15.49
CA GLU A 53 40.28 -24.77 -14.97
C GLU A 53 41.55 -23.92 -15.03
N LEU A 54 41.44 -22.75 -15.62
CA LEU A 54 42.54 -21.80 -15.75
C LEU A 54 42.53 -20.77 -14.62
N SER A 55 41.33 -20.33 -14.25
CA SER A 55 41.12 -19.43 -13.10
C SER A 55 39.71 -19.59 -12.53
N TYR A 56 39.59 -19.32 -11.26
CA TYR A 56 38.34 -19.31 -10.53
C TYR A 56 38.30 -18.15 -9.56
N THR A 57 37.29 -17.27 -9.72
CA THR A 57 36.94 -16.22 -8.78
C THR A 57 35.58 -16.57 -8.19
N PRO A 58 35.45 -16.78 -6.89
CA PRO A 58 34.14 -17.08 -6.30
C PRO A 58 33.19 -15.90 -6.40
N ALA A 59 31.91 -16.20 -6.60
CA ALA A 59 30.85 -15.21 -6.48
C ALA A 59 30.76 -14.69 -5.04
N LYS A 60 30.28 -13.47 -4.89
CA LYS A 60 29.96 -12.84 -3.60
C LYS A 60 28.46 -12.64 -3.51
N ASP A 61 27.88 -12.98 -2.37
CA ASP A 61 26.47 -12.74 -2.10
C ASP A 61 26.17 -11.22 -2.02
N GLY A 62 24.92 -10.86 -2.17
CA GLY A 62 24.42 -9.52 -1.84
C GLY A 62 24.51 -9.24 -0.33
N ASP A 63 24.26 -8.00 0.02
CA ASP A 63 24.24 -7.58 1.44
C ASP A 63 22.86 -7.84 2.05
N ASP A 64 22.80 -7.97 3.37
CA ASP A 64 21.55 -8.08 4.11
C ASP A 64 20.94 -6.69 4.34
N VAL A 65 19.62 -6.58 4.26
CA VAL A 65 18.88 -5.36 4.60
C VAL A 65 18.05 -5.60 5.85
N MET A 66 18.37 -4.88 6.91
CA MET A 66 17.62 -4.92 8.17
C MET A 66 16.53 -3.87 8.15
N LEU A 67 15.28 -4.30 8.30
CA LEU A 67 14.11 -3.43 8.41
C LEU A 67 13.86 -3.03 9.87
N THR A 68 13.13 -1.93 10.07
CA THR A 68 12.65 -1.50 11.39
C THR A 68 11.38 -2.23 11.84
N ILE A 69 10.85 -3.12 11.01
CA ILE A 69 9.65 -3.92 11.30
C ILE A 69 9.92 -4.88 12.47
N ASP A 70 9.09 -4.81 13.50
CA ASP A 70 9.01 -5.83 14.56
C ASP A 70 8.06 -6.93 14.10
N ILE A 71 8.58 -8.13 13.88
CA ILE A 71 7.80 -9.23 13.32
C ILE A 71 6.64 -9.66 14.22
N ASN A 72 6.78 -9.55 15.53
CA ASN A 72 5.69 -9.89 16.46
C ASN A 72 4.57 -8.85 16.38
N LEU A 73 4.94 -7.56 16.35
CA LEU A 73 3.98 -6.49 16.17
C LEU A 73 3.31 -6.57 14.79
N GLN A 74 4.07 -6.85 13.73
CA GLN A 74 3.55 -7.05 12.38
C GLN A 74 2.45 -8.11 12.37
N THR A 75 2.73 -9.29 12.94
CA THR A 75 1.76 -10.39 13.02
C THR A 75 0.48 -10.01 13.76
N VAL A 76 0.61 -9.27 14.87
CA VAL A 76 -0.55 -8.78 15.64
C VAL A 76 -1.38 -7.78 14.81
N VAL A 77 -0.72 -6.86 14.12
CA VAL A 77 -1.38 -5.84 13.30
C VAL A 77 -2.08 -6.47 12.10
N GLU A 78 -1.45 -7.43 11.43
CA GLU A 78 -2.06 -8.18 10.32
C GLU A 78 -3.33 -8.90 10.76
N LYS A 79 -3.25 -9.64 11.87
CA LYS A 79 -4.41 -10.35 12.42
C LYS A 79 -5.52 -9.39 12.87
N ALA A 80 -5.18 -8.30 13.52
CA ALA A 80 -6.15 -7.29 13.95
C ALA A 80 -6.85 -6.62 12.76
N LEU A 81 -6.12 -6.37 11.68
CA LEU A 81 -6.66 -5.79 10.45
C LEU A 81 -7.62 -6.76 9.75
N GLU A 82 -7.24 -8.03 9.63
CA GLU A 82 -8.08 -9.09 9.08
C GLU A 82 -9.40 -9.21 9.87
N ASP A 83 -9.31 -9.33 11.20
CA ASP A 83 -10.46 -9.46 12.09
C ASP A 83 -11.38 -8.22 12.03
N LEU A 84 -10.79 -7.03 11.88
CA LEU A 84 -11.54 -5.79 11.74
C LEU A 84 -12.32 -5.74 10.43
N ILE A 85 -11.67 -6.06 9.31
CA ILE A 85 -12.33 -6.06 7.99
C ILE A 85 -13.46 -7.07 7.96
N ALA A 86 -13.25 -8.28 8.48
CA ALA A 86 -14.31 -9.29 8.56
C ALA A 86 -15.53 -8.82 9.37
N LYS A 87 -15.29 -8.13 10.50
CA LYS A 87 -16.38 -7.57 11.33
C LYS A 87 -17.13 -6.42 10.66
N ILE A 88 -16.42 -5.60 9.88
CA ILE A 88 -17.02 -4.50 9.13
C ILE A 88 -17.90 -5.08 8.02
N ASP A 89 -17.38 -6.05 7.27
CA ASP A 89 -18.08 -6.72 6.18
C ASP A 89 -19.38 -7.35 6.67
N GLU A 90 -19.34 -8.15 7.74
CA GLU A 90 -20.51 -8.74 8.39
C GLU A 90 -21.56 -7.69 8.83
N LYS A 91 -21.08 -6.58 9.42
CA LYS A 91 -21.95 -5.52 9.91
C LYS A 91 -22.59 -4.74 8.76
N GLU A 92 -21.83 -4.44 7.72
CA GLU A 92 -22.34 -3.75 6.54
C GLU A 92 -23.36 -4.60 5.82
N GLU A 93 -23.10 -5.89 5.60
CA GLU A 93 -24.04 -6.83 5.02
C GLU A 93 -25.36 -6.87 5.82
N LYS A 94 -25.28 -6.98 7.15
CA LYS A 94 -26.47 -6.98 8.01
C LYS A 94 -27.27 -5.68 7.91
N GLN A 95 -26.61 -4.52 7.96
CA GLN A 95 -27.26 -3.21 7.83
C GLN A 95 -27.93 -3.02 6.46
N LEU A 96 -27.34 -3.60 5.43
CA LEU A 96 -27.91 -3.62 4.10
C LEU A 96 -29.16 -4.46 4.03
N LEU A 97 -29.11 -5.70 4.51
CA LEU A 97 -30.24 -6.59 4.60
C LEU A 97 -31.39 -5.97 5.39
N GLU A 98 -31.12 -5.33 6.53
CA GLU A 98 -32.10 -4.61 7.32
C GLU A 98 -32.73 -3.42 6.56
N ARG A 99 -31.91 -2.63 5.85
CA ARG A 99 -32.37 -1.47 5.06
C ARG A 99 -33.25 -1.86 3.90
N TYR A 100 -32.94 -2.99 3.24
CA TYR A 100 -33.68 -3.47 2.09
C TYR A 100 -34.85 -4.39 2.44
N ALA A 101 -34.89 -4.97 3.65
CA ALA A 101 -36.03 -5.75 4.13
C ALA A 101 -37.33 -4.93 4.21
N ASP A 102 -37.23 -3.61 4.43
CA ASP A 102 -38.36 -2.68 4.41
C ASP A 102 -38.76 -2.23 2.99
N TYR A 103 -38.00 -2.59 1.96
CA TYR A 103 -38.30 -2.27 0.56
C TYR A 103 -38.80 -3.51 -0.16
N GLU A 104 -40.12 -3.69 -0.24
CA GLU A 104 -40.77 -4.76 -1.02
C GLU A 104 -40.42 -4.83 -2.52
N LYS A 105 -39.47 -4.00 -2.98
CA LYS A 105 -39.04 -3.82 -4.37
C LYS A 105 -37.53 -3.68 -4.59
N ALA A 106 -36.67 -4.01 -3.62
CA ALA A 106 -35.27 -4.06 -3.91
C ALA A 106 -35.02 -5.16 -4.95
N THR A 107 -34.58 -4.78 -6.13
CA THR A 107 -34.15 -5.72 -7.15
C THR A 107 -32.78 -6.26 -6.78
N ASN A 108 -32.42 -7.46 -7.24
CA ASN A 108 -31.06 -8.01 -7.02
C ASN A 108 -29.97 -7.04 -7.49
N ASP A 109 -30.25 -6.21 -8.50
CA ASP A 109 -29.33 -5.20 -9.01
C ASP A 109 -29.03 -4.08 -7.98
N ASP A 110 -30.00 -3.74 -7.11
CA ASP A 110 -29.81 -2.72 -6.04
C ASP A 110 -28.90 -3.24 -4.90
N VAL A 111 -28.89 -4.56 -4.69
CA VAL A 111 -28.05 -5.21 -3.67
C VAL A 111 -26.66 -5.53 -4.23
N GLU A 112 -26.56 -5.88 -5.51
CA GLU A 112 -25.31 -6.22 -6.20
C GLU A 112 -24.37 -5.02 -6.37
N GLY A 113 -24.89 -3.79 -6.32
CA GLY A 113 -24.10 -2.54 -6.39
C GLY A 113 -23.44 -2.11 -5.08
N ILE A 114 -23.72 -2.77 -3.95
CA ILE A 114 -23.22 -2.35 -2.63
C ILE A 114 -21.93 -3.10 -2.32
N LYS A 115 -20.83 -2.33 -2.31
CA LYS A 115 -19.51 -2.86 -2.00
C LYS A 115 -19.28 -2.80 -0.50
N THR A 116 -19.10 -3.95 0.11
CA THR A 116 -18.66 -4.09 1.49
C THR A 116 -17.14 -3.88 1.62
N ALA A 117 -16.65 -3.59 2.82
CA ALA A 117 -15.22 -3.38 3.07
C ALA A 117 -14.45 -4.69 2.97
N LYS A 118 -13.74 -4.91 1.87
CA LYS A 118 -12.94 -6.12 1.62
C LYS A 118 -11.43 -5.90 1.73
N THR A 119 -11.01 -4.66 1.89
CA THR A 119 -9.59 -4.29 1.88
C THR A 119 -9.28 -3.29 2.98
N GLY A 120 -8.04 -3.30 3.45
CA GLY A 120 -7.56 -2.34 4.43
C GLY A 120 -6.05 -2.26 4.48
N ALA A 121 -5.55 -1.24 5.18
CA ALA A 121 -4.15 -1.09 5.49
C ALA A 121 -3.97 -0.48 6.88
N ALA A 122 -2.87 -0.84 7.55
CA ALA A 122 -2.48 -0.29 8.83
C ALA A 122 -0.97 -0.07 8.88
N VAL A 123 -0.56 1.06 9.46
CA VAL A 123 0.86 1.39 9.67
C VAL A 123 1.06 1.78 11.13
N VAL A 124 2.05 1.17 11.78
CA VAL A 124 2.48 1.53 13.13
C VAL A 124 3.86 2.16 13.05
N MET A 125 3.98 3.37 13.58
CA MET A 125 5.19 4.16 13.49
C MET A 125 5.61 4.67 14.87
N ASN A 126 6.91 4.64 15.16
CA ASN A 126 7.47 5.32 16.33
C ASN A 126 7.53 6.82 16.06
N VAL A 127 6.74 7.60 16.79
CA VAL A 127 6.61 9.05 16.59
C VAL A 127 7.90 9.83 16.92
N ASN A 128 8.80 9.27 17.73
CA ASN A 128 10.06 9.93 18.11
C ASN A 128 11.19 9.72 17.10
N THR A 129 11.17 8.56 16.43
CA THR A 129 12.28 8.16 15.52
C THR A 129 11.85 8.12 14.04
N GLY A 130 10.53 8.09 13.75
CA GLY A 130 10.01 7.90 12.41
C GLY A 130 10.10 6.46 11.89
N GLN A 131 10.58 5.52 12.70
CA GLN A 131 10.69 4.10 12.32
C GLN A 131 9.31 3.49 12.12
N VAL A 132 9.12 2.79 11.00
CA VAL A 132 7.94 1.97 10.76
C VAL A 132 8.14 0.64 11.46
N LEU A 133 7.30 0.35 12.44
CA LEU A 133 7.36 -0.86 13.27
C LEU A 133 6.46 -1.98 12.75
N ALA A 134 5.38 -1.63 12.05
CA ALA A 134 4.52 -2.57 11.33
C ALA A 134 3.87 -1.86 10.13
N MET A 135 3.66 -2.60 9.05
CA MET A 135 2.98 -2.13 7.84
C MET A 135 2.17 -3.30 7.26
N ALA A 136 0.87 -3.31 7.52
CA ALA A 136 -0.02 -4.37 7.11
C ALA A 136 -0.95 -3.93 5.97
N SER A 137 -1.24 -4.86 5.08
CA SER A 137 -2.26 -4.74 4.03
C SER A 137 -3.16 -5.96 4.08
N TYR A 138 -4.47 -5.78 3.89
CA TYR A 138 -5.42 -6.88 3.80
C TYR A 138 -6.22 -6.79 2.49
N PRO A 139 -6.47 -7.89 1.80
CA PRO A 139 -5.77 -9.16 1.95
C PRO A 139 -4.29 -9.04 1.59
N SER A 140 -3.49 -9.98 2.05
CA SER A 140 -2.07 -10.07 1.82
C SER A 140 -1.70 -11.46 1.29
N PHE A 141 -0.42 -11.77 1.17
CA PHE A 141 0.09 -13.04 0.71
C PHE A 141 1.37 -13.43 1.45
N ASN A 142 1.72 -14.71 1.39
CA ASN A 142 3.00 -15.16 1.91
C ASN A 142 4.10 -14.96 0.84
N PRO A 143 5.08 -14.07 1.04
CA PRO A 143 6.12 -13.81 0.04
C PRO A 143 7.00 -15.03 -0.25
N ASN A 144 7.10 -16.01 0.66
CA ASN A 144 7.85 -17.24 0.44
C ASN A 144 7.27 -18.12 -0.68
N TRP A 145 6.00 -17.91 -1.07
CA TRP A 145 5.42 -18.64 -2.20
C TRP A 145 6.16 -18.36 -3.51
N PHE A 146 6.74 -17.18 -3.65
CA PHE A 146 7.47 -16.80 -4.86
C PHE A 146 8.88 -17.43 -4.95
N ILE A 147 9.47 -17.84 -3.82
CA ILE A 147 10.81 -18.46 -3.80
C ILE A 147 10.82 -19.80 -4.51
N ALA A 148 9.82 -20.63 -4.27
CA ALA A 148 9.69 -21.98 -4.86
C ALA A 148 8.88 -21.99 -6.17
N GLY A 149 8.32 -20.83 -6.56
CA GLY A 149 7.31 -20.72 -7.59
C GLY A 149 5.89 -20.99 -7.05
N LEU A 150 4.90 -20.31 -7.61
CA LEU A 150 3.51 -20.42 -7.20
C LEU A 150 2.90 -21.76 -7.64
N SER A 151 2.16 -22.42 -6.75
CA SER A 151 1.29 -23.51 -7.15
C SER A 151 0.12 -22.99 -8.02
N PRO A 152 -0.57 -23.87 -8.78
CA PRO A 152 -1.77 -23.46 -9.52
C PRO A 152 -2.84 -22.83 -8.62
N GLU A 153 -3.03 -23.35 -7.41
CA GLU A 153 -3.99 -22.85 -6.41
C GLU A 153 -3.59 -21.46 -5.91
N GLN A 154 -2.30 -21.27 -5.55
CA GLN A 154 -1.77 -19.98 -5.13
C GLN A 154 -1.86 -18.92 -6.25
N ASN A 155 -1.59 -19.33 -7.49
CA ASN A 155 -1.73 -18.46 -8.65
C ASN A 155 -3.20 -18.05 -8.86
N GLN A 156 -4.13 -19.00 -8.72
CA GLN A 156 -5.57 -18.73 -8.78
C GLN A 156 -5.99 -17.76 -7.69
N GLU A 157 -5.55 -17.98 -6.45
CA GLU A 157 -5.87 -17.13 -5.30
C GLU A 157 -5.37 -15.69 -5.49
N LEU A 158 -4.12 -15.52 -5.94
CA LEU A 158 -3.50 -14.21 -6.01
C LEU A 158 -3.87 -13.39 -7.25
N PHE A 159 -4.16 -14.03 -8.39
CA PHE A 159 -4.25 -13.32 -9.67
C PHE A 159 -5.49 -13.65 -10.52
N ASN A 160 -6.13 -14.78 -10.29
CA ASN A 160 -7.11 -15.32 -11.22
C ASN A 160 -8.49 -15.59 -10.59
N SER A 161 -8.72 -15.18 -9.35
CA SER A 161 -10.02 -15.22 -8.69
C SER A 161 -10.76 -13.89 -8.82
N GLU A 162 -12.07 -13.90 -8.72
CA GLU A 162 -12.89 -12.69 -8.60
C GLU A 162 -12.46 -11.86 -7.38
N PHE A 163 -12.19 -12.52 -6.25
CA PHE A 163 -11.68 -11.90 -5.05
C PHE A 163 -10.34 -11.20 -5.27
N SER A 164 -9.39 -11.81 -5.98
CA SER A 164 -8.10 -11.18 -6.26
C SER A 164 -8.21 -10.02 -7.25
N ALA A 165 -9.12 -10.08 -8.22
CA ALA A 165 -9.39 -8.98 -9.13
C ALA A 165 -9.94 -7.74 -8.40
N GLU A 166 -10.81 -7.95 -7.41
CA GLU A 166 -11.39 -6.88 -6.61
C GLU A 166 -10.41 -6.33 -5.55
N THR A 167 -9.69 -7.21 -4.85
CA THR A 167 -8.92 -6.86 -3.66
C THR A 167 -7.43 -6.65 -3.89
N THR A 168 -6.89 -7.13 -5.01
CA THR A 168 -5.46 -7.04 -5.36
C THR A 168 -4.53 -7.42 -4.21
N PRO A 169 -4.45 -8.71 -3.79
CA PRO A 169 -3.71 -9.15 -2.60
C PRO A 169 -2.21 -8.80 -2.64
N THR A 170 -1.61 -8.84 -3.82
CA THR A 170 -0.17 -8.57 -4.01
C THR A 170 0.19 -7.08 -3.95
N ARG A 171 -0.80 -6.19 -3.88
CA ARG A 171 -0.57 -4.75 -3.80
C ARG A 171 -0.39 -4.30 -2.36
N ASN A 172 0.72 -3.63 -2.05
CA ASN A 172 0.89 -2.97 -0.75
C ASN A 172 0.00 -1.73 -0.65
N LYS A 173 -1.14 -1.87 0.00
CA LYS A 173 -2.18 -0.83 0.10
C LYS A 173 -1.76 0.33 1.01
N ALA A 174 -0.87 0.07 1.98
CA ALA A 174 -0.39 1.10 2.90
C ALA A 174 0.36 2.23 2.20
N ILE A 175 1.04 1.94 1.07
CA ILE A 175 1.84 2.91 0.32
C ILE A 175 1.32 3.22 -1.07
N SER A 176 0.40 2.41 -1.61
CA SER A 176 -0.04 2.55 -3.00
C SER A 176 -1.51 2.95 -3.18
N THR A 177 -2.32 2.93 -2.13
CA THR A 177 -3.72 3.30 -2.20
C THR A 177 -3.90 4.79 -1.93
N LYS A 178 -4.61 5.47 -2.83
CA LYS A 178 -4.95 6.89 -2.69
C LYS A 178 -6.41 6.99 -2.28
N LEU A 179 -6.66 7.48 -1.07
CA LEU A 179 -8.01 7.71 -0.54
C LEU A 179 -8.16 9.19 -0.19
N ALA A 180 -9.41 9.67 -0.25
CA ALA A 180 -9.72 10.99 0.29
C ALA A 180 -9.46 10.99 1.81
N PRO A 181 -8.65 11.91 2.33
CA PRO A 181 -8.21 11.87 3.73
C PRO A 181 -9.33 12.14 4.74
N GLY A 182 -10.45 12.72 4.30
CA GLY A 182 -11.57 13.05 5.17
C GLY A 182 -11.13 13.91 6.37
N SER A 183 -11.62 13.59 7.55
CA SER A 183 -11.35 14.34 8.78
C SER A 183 -9.88 14.31 9.25
N ILE A 184 -9.06 13.39 8.78
CA ILE A 184 -7.62 13.36 9.09
C ILE A 184 -6.93 14.62 8.54
N PHE A 185 -7.43 15.16 7.42
CA PHE A 185 -6.89 16.37 6.81
C PHE A 185 -7.07 17.62 7.69
N LYS A 186 -8.01 17.59 8.65
CA LYS A 186 -8.20 18.70 9.59
C LYS A 186 -6.96 19.03 10.41
N MET A 187 -6.14 18.03 10.72
CA MET A 187 -4.87 18.25 11.42
C MET A 187 -3.89 19.04 10.56
N ALA A 188 -3.77 18.69 9.29
CA ALA A 188 -2.93 19.43 8.34
C ALA A 188 -3.43 20.87 8.17
N THR A 189 -4.76 21.05 8.04
CA THR A 189 -5.39 22.39 7.95
C THR A 189 -5.14 23.21 9.21
N GLY A 190 -5.27 22.61 10.40
CA GLY A 190 -5.03 23.29 11.68
C GLY A 190 -3.56 23.73 11.83
N VAL A 191 -2.62 22.87 11.49
CA VAL A 191 -1.19 23.20 11.53
C VAL A 191 -0.86 24.33 10.53
N ALA A 192 -1.39 24.24 9.31
CA ALA A 192 -1.18 25.27 8.30
C ALA A 192 -1.75 26.62 8.75
N ALA A 193 -2.99 26.65 9.29
CA ALA A 193 -3.62 27.86 9.80
C ALA A 193 -2.85 28.50 10.96
N ALA A 194 -2.30 27.69 11.86
CA ALA A 194 -1.45 28.17 12.95
C ALA A 194 -0.10 28.71 12.42
N ALA A 195 0.52 28.04 11.46
CA ALA A 195 1.79 28.46 10.86
C ALA A 195 1.67 29.78 10.09
N GLU A 196 0.56 29.98 9.40
CA GLU A 196 0.25 31.22 8.67
C GLU A 196 -0.28 32.35 9.60
N GLY A 197 -0.41 32.10 10.91
CA GLY A 197 -0.91 33.08 11.88
C GLY A 197 -2.39 33.39 11.73
N VAL A 198 -3.15 32.59 11.00
CA VAL A 198 -4.60 32.75 10.80
C VAL A 198 -5.37 32.18 11.99
N LEU A 199 -4.78 31.24 12.71
CA LEU A 199 -5.34 30.57 13.88
C LEU A 199 -4.41 30.73 15.08
N ASP A 200 -4.88 31.34 16.18
CA ASP A 200 -4.23 31.22 17.48
C ASP A 200 -4.66 29.91 18.14
N ILE A 201 -3.71 29.04 18.45
CA ILE A 201 -3.96 27.73 19.08
C ILE A 201 -4.62 27.84 20.47
N ASN A 202 -4.57 29.00 21.11
CA ASN A 202 -5.19 29.28 22.40
C ASN A 202 -6.57 29.97 22.26
N GLU A 203 -6.96 30.33 21.04
CA GLU A 203 -8.24 30.99 20.79
C GLU A 203 -9.39 29.97 20.77
N ARG A 204 -10.52 30.38 21.32
CA ARG A 204 -11.76 29.60 21.22
C ARG A 204 -12.56 30.07 20.02
N ILE A 205 -12.74 29.18 19.06
CA ILE A 205 -13.57 29.43 17.88
C ILE A 205 -15.01 29.05 18.22
N SER A 206 -15.92 29.98 18.06
CA SER A 206 -17.35 29.70 18.18
C SER A 206 -17.82 28.88 16.98
N CYS A 207 -18.61 27.84 17.23
CA CYS A 207 -19.26 27.07 16.19
C CYS A 207 -20.72 27.51 16.07
N ASP A 208 -21.03 28.27 15.04
CA ASP A 208 -22.38 28.79 14.79
C ASP A 208 -23.28 27.78 14.05
N TYR A 209 -23.03 26.50 14.25
CA TYR A 209 -23.78 25.36 13.70
C TYR A 209 -23.66 25.16 12.18
N GLN A 210 -23.67 26.25 11.40
CA GLN A 210 -23.56 26.20 9.94
C GLN A 210 -22.55 27.22 9.44
N TYR A 211 -21.60 26.77 8.63
CA TYR A 211 -20.65 27.67 7.99
C TYR A 211 -21.29 28.30 6.74
N ILE A 212 -21.43 29.59 6.73
CA ILE A 212 -21.99 30.37 5.62
C ILE A 212 -20.83 30.88 4.76
N ILE A 213 -20.75 30.41 3.52
CA ILE A 213 -19.73 30.85 2.56
C ILE A 213 -20.21 32.15 1.90
N LYS A 214 -19.49 33.25 2.12
CA LYS A 214 -19.69 34.51 1.41
C LYS A 214 -18.63 34.63 0.32
N TYR A 215 -19.03 35.05 -0.86
CA TYR A 215 -18.13 35.32 -1.96
C TYR A 215 -18.62 36.49 -2.81
N THR A 216 -17.70 37.16 -3.51
CA THR A 216 -18.04 38.23 -4.45
C THR A 216 -18.07 37.63 -5.86
N ASP A 217 -19.18 37.84 -6.58
CA ASP A 217 -19.32 37.37 -7.95
C ASP A 217 -18.51 38.26 -8.95
N GLU A 218 -18.49 37.82 -10.19
CA GLU A 218 -17.76 38.52 -11.28
C GLU A 218 -18.21 39.97 -11.50
N ASN A 219 -19.39 40.34 -10.99
CA ASN A 219 -19.98 41.69 -11.09
C ASN A 219 -19.74 42.52 -9.82
N GLY A 220 -18.98 41.98 -8.85
CA GLY A 220 -18.70 42.69 -7.59
C GLY A 220 -19.79 42.58 -6.53
N ASN A 221 -20.82 41.75 -6.71
CA ASN A 221 -21.90 41.57 -5.75
C ASN A 221 -21.55 40.50 -4.72
N GLU A 222 -21.79 40.81 -3.42
CA GLU A 222 -21.70 39.80 -2.36
C GLU A 222 -22.82 38.77 -2.50
N LYS A 223 -22.44 37.48 -2.51
CA LYS A 223 -23.35 36.34 -2.51
C LYS A 223 -23.04 35.39 -1.37
N THR A 224 -24.05 34.67 -0.96
CA THR A 224 -23.98 33.70 0.14
C THR A 224 -24.41 32.31 -0.34
N ILE A 225 -23.63 31.29 -0.01
CA ILE A 225 -24.01 29.89 -0.22
C ILE A 225 -24.53 29.37 1.13
N GLU A 226 -25.81 29.18 1.25
CA GLU A 226 -26.48 28.59 2.41
C GLU A 226 -26.89 27.16 2.16
N GLN A 227 -27.17 26.81 0.90
CA GLN A 227 -27.55 25.47 0.48
C GLN A 227 -26.31 24.59 0.41
N ASN A 228 -26.35 23.42 1.09
CA ASN A 228 -25.23 22.47 1.20
C ASN A 228 -23.98 23.01 1.96
N ALA A 229 -24.11 24.08 2.71
CA ALA A 229 -23.02 24.54 3.57
C ALA A 229 -22.71 23.51 4.67
N PRO A 230 -21.42 23.33 5.03
CA PRO A 230 -21.04 22.40 6.08
C PRO A 230 -21.73 22.71 7.40
N LYS A 231 -22.27 21.70 8.07
CA LYS A 231 -22.94 21.81 9.37
C LYS A 231 -22.10 21.19 10.47
N CYS A 232 -22.19 21.72 11.65
CA CYS A 232 -21.58 21.17 12.85
C CYS A 232 -22.34 19.91 13.29
N HIS A 233 -21.62 18.82 13.54
CA HIS A 233 -22.22 17.55 13.98
C HIS A 233 -22.57 17.51 15.48
N LEU A 234 -22.19 18.50 16.27
CA LEU A 234 -22.41 18.52 17.72
C LEU A 234 -23.86 18.80 18.14
N ASN A 235 -24.74 19.20 17.20
CA ASN A 235 -26.13 19.56 17.46
C ASN A 235 -27.11 18.81 16.54
N SER A 236 -26.78 17.61 16.09
CA SER A 236 -27.69 16.73 15.35
C SER A 236 -28.37 15.71 16.25
#